data_a43c30830f6ff6052dd2dc8b4361baff
#
_entry.id   a43c30830f6ff6052dd2dc8b4361baff
#
_cell.length_a   1.000
_cell.length_b   1.000
_cell.length_c   1.000
_cell.angle_alpha   90.00
_cell.angle_beta   90.00
_cell.angle_gamma   90.00
#
_symmetry.space_group_name_H-M   'P 1'
#
loop_
_entity.id
_entity.type
_entity.pdbx_description
1 polymer ?
#
loop_
_entity_poly.entity_id
_entity_poly.type
_entity_poly.pdbx_seq_one_letter_code
_entity_poly.pdbx_strand_id
1 'polypeptide(L)'
;MISRLLRALLFAAALPVVAYADAIDVKNVTFAPGEDGFVVNADFGVGLSAALEEALNSGVALHFVVEFELERPRWYWFNEKEVSERLQLRLRYHALSGQYRVARESLYQNFFSLADALRALGTVRDWAVIERERIRPGQNYLAQVRMRLDTAQLPKPFQVSAFLDRHPDAEVNSGAEERPSR
;
A
#
# COMPACT_ATOMS: atom_id res chain seq x y z
N MET A 1 3.41 -45.90 -41.63
CA MET A 1 2.39 -44.85 -41.44
C MET A 1 2.02 -44.65 -39.99
N ILE A 2 2.98 -44.51 -39.07
CA ILE A 2 2.72 -44.40 -37.61
C ILE A 2 3.41 -43.16 -37.00
N SER A 3 3.96 -42.24 -37.82
CA SER A 3 4.78 -41.13 -37.29
C SER A 3 4.12 -39.74 -37.33
N ARG A 4 2.78 -39.65 -37.50
CA ARG A 4 2.07 -38.36 -37.61
C ARG A 4 1.08 -38.07 -36.46
N LEU A 5 0.95 -38.96 -35.46
CA LEU A 5 -0.05 -38.83 -34.39
C LEU A 5 0.53 -38.36 -33.05
N LEU A 6 1.83 -38.06 -32.94
CA LEU A 6 2.49 -37.69 -31.67
C LEU A 6 2.89 -36.21 -31.57
N ARG A 7 2.32 -35.34 -32.41
CA ARG A 7 2.61 -33.87 -32.38
C ARG A 7 1.43 -33.00 -31.95
N ALA A 8 0.36 -33.56 -31.43
CA ALA A 8 -0.87 -32.82 -31.16
C ALA A 8 -1.28 -32.80 -29.67
N LEU A 9 -0.37 -33.02 -28.71
CA LEU A 9 -0.78 -32.98 -27.30
C LEU A 9 0.27 -32.35 -26.41
N LEU A 10 0.69 -31.13 -26.71
CA LEU A 10 1.44 -30.29 -25.73
C LEU A 10 1.04 -28.81 -25.90
N PHE A 11 -0.26 -28.57 -25.94
CA PHE A 11 -0.78 -27.23 -25.66
C PHE A 11 -1.09 -27.18 -24.15
N ALA A 12 -0.03 -27.10 -23.35
CA ALA A 12 -0.16 -26.80 -21.92
C ALA A 12 -0.79 -25.42 -21.82
N ALA A 13 -2.04 -25.37 -21.39
CA ALA A 13 -2.74 -24.15 -21.06
C ALA A 13 -2.01 -23.47 -19.91
N ALA A 14 -1.10 -22.56 -20.21
CA ALA A 14 -0.56 -21.60 -19.26
C ALA A 14 -1.71 -20.67 -18.86
N LEU A 15 -2.46 -21.04 -17.82
CA LEU A 15 -3.38 -20.14 -17.18
C LEU A 15 -2.53 -19.01 -16.58
N PRO A 16 -2.78 -17.73 -16.94
CA PRO A 16 -2.13 -16.64 -16.27
C PRO A 16 -2.58 -16.66 -14.79
N VAL A 17 -1.68 -16.98 -13.89
CA VAL A 17 -1.89 -16.72 -12.46
C VAL A 17 -1.89 -15.21 -12.33
N VAL A 18 -3.06 -14.62 -12.22
CA VAL A 18 -3.20 -13.21 -11.86
C VAL A 18 -2.80 -13.12 -10.40
N ALA A 19 -1.56 -12.78 -10.15
CA ALA A 19 -1.10 -12.43 -8.80
C ALA A 19 -1.77 -11.11 -8.44
N TYR A 20 -2.77 -11.16 -7.57
CA TYR A 20 -3.30 -9.99 -6.90
C TYR A 20 -2.30 -9.61 -5.79
N ALA A 21 -1.31 -8.80 -6.15
CA ALA A 21 -0.50 -8.13 -5.15
C ALA A 21 -1.37 -7.08 -4.43
N ASP A 22 -1.04 -6.78 -3.18
CA ASP A 22 -1.61 -5.64 -2.44
C ASP A 22 -1.27 -4.36 -3.19
N ALA A 23 -2.10 -4.03 -4.17
CA ALA A 23 -1.87 -2.88 -5.02
C ALA A 23 -2.49 -1.65 -4.36
N ILE A 24 -1.63 -0.76 -3.88
CA ILE A 24 -2.04 0.60 -3.52
C ILE A 24 -1.57 1.51 -4.65
N ASP A 25 -2.53 1.97 -5.46
CA ASP A 25 -2.27 2.86 -6.58
C ASP A 25 -2.62 4.30 -6.22
N VAL A 26 -1.75 5.23 -6.57
CA VAL A 26 -2.05 6.67 -6.47
C VAL A 26 -2.87 7.07 -7.69
N LYS A 27 -4.15 7.37 -7.51
CA LYS A 27 -5.06 7.78 -8.60
C LYS A 27 -5.01 9.26 -8.87
N ASN A 28 -5.00 10.06 -7.80
CA ASN A 28 -4.98 11.51 -7.89
C ASN A 28 -4.34 12.10 -6.63
N VAL A 29 -3.57 13.18 -6.80
CA VAL A 29 -3.04 13.98 -5.70
C VAL A 29 -3.13 15.45 -6.10
N THR A 30 -3.73 16.26 -5.23
CA THR A 30 -3.78 17.72 -5.40
C THR A 30 -3.33 18.42 -4.13
N PHE A 31 -2.65 19.54 -4.32
CA PHE A 31 -2.25 20.45 -3.26
C PHE A 31 -3.12 21.70 -3.35
N ALA A 32 -3.66 22.13 -2.22
CA ALA A 32 -4.49 23.33 -2.13
C ALA A 32 -4.04 24.20 -0.96
N PRO A 33 -4.23 25.53 -1.04
CA PRO A 33 -4.09 26.41 0.11
C PRO A 33 -5.14 26.02 1.16
N GLY A 34 -4.73 25.88 2.40
CA GLY A 34 -5.57 25.75 3.59
C GLY A 34 -5.54 27.01 4.44
N GLU A 35 -6.17 26.98 5.61
CA GLU A 35 -6.23 28.13 6.54
C GLU A 35 -4.84 28.55 6.99
N ASP A 36 -4.04 27.60 7.49
CA ASP A 36 -2.72 27.85 8.09
C ASP A 36 -1.54 27.40 7.20
N GLY A 37 -1.80 26.97 5.94
CA GLY A 37 -0.74 26.47 5.08
C GLY A 37 -1.25 25.75 3.85
N PHE A 38 -0.77 24.52 3.62
CA PHE A 38 -1.17 23.71 2.48
C PHE A 38 -1.74 22.38 2.92
N VAL A 39 -2.79 21.95 2.24
CA VAL A 39 -3.46 20.67 2.44
C VAL A 39 -3.25 19.75 1.25
N VAL A 40 -3.24 18.47 1.51
CA VAL A 40 -3.23 17.39 0.49
C VAL A 40 -4.61 16.78 0.40
N ASN A 41 -5.09 16.67 -0.84
CA ASN A 41 -6.21 15.80 -1.19
C ASN A 41 -5.66 14.69 -2.09
N ALA A 42 -5.90 13.45 -1.70
CA ALA A 42 -5.40 12.29 -2.44
C ALA A 42 -6.46 11.19 -2.55
N ASP A 43 -6.46 10.51 -3.69
CA ASP A 43 -7.26 9.32 -3.94
C ASP A 43 -6.32 8.15 -4.25
N PHE A 44 -6.42 7.11 -3.42
CA PHE A 44 -5.69 5.87 -3.60
C PHE A 44 -6.65 4.75 -3.99
N GLY A 45 -6.24 3.91 -4.94
CA GLY A 45 -6.85 2.61 -5.15
C GLY A 45 -6.25 1.63 -4.15
N VAL A 46 -7.05 1.10 -3.23
CA VAL A 46 -6.59 0.15 -2.22
C VAL A 46 -7.20 -1.22 -2.53
N GLY A 47 -6.36 -2.21 -2.80
CA GLY A 47 -6.73 -3.62 -2.91
C GLY A 47 -6.15 -4.40 -1.73
N LEU A 48 -6.81 -5.48 -1.34
CA LEU A 48 -6.31 -6.44 -0.36
C LEU A 48 -6.06 -7.77 -1.04
N SER A 49 -5.00 -8.46 -0.66
CA SER A 49 -4.82 -9.86 -1.02
C SER A 49 -5.81 -10.75 -0.24
N ALA A 50 -6.06 -11.95 -0.74
CA ALA A 50 -6.94 -12.90 -0.07
C ALA A 50 -6.52 -13.17 1.39
N ALA A 51 -5.21 -13.21 1.65
CA ALA A 51 -4.67 -13.40 3.00
C ALA A 51 -4.98 -12.23 3.94
N LEU A 52 -4.92 -10.98 3.44
CA LEU A 52 -5.27 -9.80 4.22
C LEU A 52 -6.78 -9.66 4.43
N GLU A 53 -7.60 -10.06 3.44
CA GLU A 53 -9.05 -10.13 3.61
C GLU A 53 -9.45 -11.16 4.66
N GLU A 54 -8.82 -12.35 4.64
CA GLU A 54 -9.04 -13.38 5.66
C GLU A 54 -8.63 -12.89 7.06
N ALA A 55 -7.46 -12.27 7.18
CA ALA A 55 -7.01 -11.66 8.42
C ALA A 55 -8.01 -10.62 8.95
N LEU A 56 -8.46 -9.71 8.08
CA LEU A 56 -9.44 -8.68 8.41
C LEU A 56 -10.76 -9.29 8.90
N ASN A 57 -11.30 -10.29 8.19
CA ASN A 57 -12.54 -10.98 8.54
C ASN A 57 -12.41 -11.80 9.84
N SER A 58 -11.19 -12.21 10.18
CA SER A 58 -10.85 -12.84 11.47
C SER A 58 -10.70 -11.82 12.61
N GLY A 59 -10.90 -10.52 12.33
CA GLY A 59 -10.87 -9.44 13.32
C GLY A 59 -9.50 -8.76 13.49
N VAL A 60 -8.50 -9.12 12.67
CA VAL A 60 -7.21 -8.41 12.65
C VAL A 60 -7.43 -7.00 12.12
N ALA A 61 -6.87 -6.01 12.81
CA ALA A 61 -6.88 -4.63 12.32
C ALA A 61 -5.75 -4.43 11.31
N LEU A 62 -6.08 -3.85 10.15
CA LEU A 62 -5.10 -3.45 9.15
C LEU A 62 -4.77 -1.98 9.33
N HIS A 63 -3.49 -1.67 9.46
CA HIS A 63 -2.99 -0.32 9.66
C HIS A 63 -2.33 0.17 8.38
N PHE A 64 -2.75 1.34 7.91
CA PHE A 64 -2.20 2.00 6.74
C PHE A 64 -1.58 3.33 7.14
N VAL A 65 -0.54 3.71 6.43
CA VAL A 65 0.13 5.00 6.64
C VAL A 65 0.18 5.73 5.30
N VAL A 66 -0.36 6.95 5.29
CA VAL A 66 -0.12 7.90 4.21
C VAL A 66 1.05 8.77 4.64
N GLU A 67 2.08 8.83 3.81
CA GLU A 67 3.30 9.60 4.07
C GLU A 67 3.37 10.73 3.06
N PHE A 68 3.63 11.93 3.56
CA PHE A 68 3.93 13.12 2.77
C PHE A 68 5.36 13.54 3.05
N GLU A 69 6.13 13.78 2.00
CA GLU A 69 7.48 14.29 2.09
C GLU A 69 7.64 15.49 1.15
N LEU A 70 8.20 16.57 1.67
CA LEU A 70 8.59 17.74 0.91
C LEU A 70 10.11 17.88 0.96
N GLU A 71 10.73 17.83 -0.19
CA GLU A 71 12.16 17.92 -0.34
C GLU A 71 12.54 19.16 -1.16
N ARG A 72 13.66 19.79 -0.79
CA ARG A 72 14.28 20.82 -1.59
C ARG A 72 15.44 20.22 -2.37
N PRO A 73 15.39 20.20 -3.72
CA PRO A 73 16.49 19.71 -4.54
C PRO A 73 17.76 20.53 -4.33
N ARG A 74 18.90 19.85 -4.18
CA ARG A 74 20.24 20.48 -4.13
C ARG A 74 21.09 19.94 -5.27
N TRP A 75 21.74 20.80 -6.04
CA TRP A 75 22.52 20.42 -7.22
C TRP A 75 23.82 19.65 -6.90
N TYR A 76 24.30 19.73 -5.65
CA TYR A 76 25.62 19.20 -5.26
C TYR A 76 25.60 18.23 -4.08
N TRP A 77 24.42 17.88 -3.54
CA TRP A 77 24.25 17.01 -2.38
C TRP A 77 22.89 16.30 -2.42
N PHE A 78 22.63 15.46 -1.40
CA PHE A 78 21.29 14.88 -1.26
C PHE A 78 20.23 15.96 -1.05
N ASN A 79 19.00 15.69 -1.52
CA ASN A 79 17.87 16.58 -1.28
C ASN A 79 17.69 16.82 0.21
N GLU A 80 17.37 18.04 0.57
CA GLU A 80 17.06 18.38 1.96
C GLU A 80 15.59 18.13 2.23
N LYS A 81 15.30 17.27 3.20
CA LYS A 81 13.94 16.99 3.65
C LYS A 81 13.48 18.16 4.53
N GLU A 82 12.54 18.93 4.03
CA GLU A 82 11.99 20.11 4.73
C GLU A 82 10.79 19.75 5.60
N VAL A 83 9.93 18.85 5.11
CA VAL A 83 8.72 18.39 5.82
C VAL A 83 8.54 16.90 5.63
N SER A 84 8.09 16.23 6.68
CA SER A 84 7.69 14.81 6.64
C SER A 84 6.51 14.62 7.59
N GLU A 85 5.35 14.34 7.01
CA GLU A 85 4.11 14.13 7.76
C GLU A 85 3.56 12.73 7.51
N ARG A 86 2.84 12.21 8.51
CA ARG A 86 2.25 10.87 8.46
C ARG A 86 0.82 10.90 8.96
N LEU A 87 -0.07 10.30 8.18
CA LEU A 87 -1.45 10.07 8.54
C LEU A 87 -1.69 8.59 8.75
N GLN A 88 -2.14 8.21 9.93
CA GLN A 88 -2.47 6.83 10.25
C GLN A 88 -3.94 6.56 9.99
N LEU A 89 -4.21 5.49 9.26
CA LEU A 89 -5.54 4.98 8.95
C LEU A 89 -5.64 3.54 9.43
N ARG A 90 -6.81 3.13 9.90
CA ARG A 90 -7.04 1.78 10.40
C ARG A 90 -8.34 1.22 9.85
N LEU A 91 -8.28 0.02 9.29
CA LEU A 91 -9.43 -0.74 8.85
C LEU A 91 -9.62 -1.95 9.78
N ARG A 92 -10.83 -2.17 10.26
CA ARG A 92 -11.18 -3.31 11.09
C ARG A 92 -12.59 -3.83 10.77
N TYR A 93 -12.76 -5.14 10.80
CA TYR A 93 -14.07 -5.77 10.73
C TYR A 93 -14.62 -6.05 12.13
N HIS A 94 -15.89 -5.75 12.34
CA HIS A 94 -16.62 -6.01 13.56
C HIS A 94 -17.63 -7.13 13.33
N ALA A 95 -17.29 -8.37 13.71
CA ALA A 95 -18.09 -9.54 13.47
C ALA A 95 -19.51 -9.47 14.10
N LEU A 96 -19.65 -8.84 15.28
CA LEU A 96 -20.96 -8.71 15.94
C LEU A 96 -21.94 -7.82 15.17
N SER A 97 -21.47 -6.80 14.50
CA SER A 97 -22.32 -5.86 13.72
C SER A 97 -22.25 -6.13 12.21
N GLY A 98 -21.36 -7.02 11.75
CA GLY A 98 -21.14 -7.26 10.34
C GLY A 98 -20.62 -6.03 9.56
N GLN A 99 -19.93 -5.11 10.24
CA GLN A 99 -19.52 -3.84 9.66
C GLN A 99 -18.02 -3.69 9.61
N TYR A 100 -17.52 -3.04 8.56
CA TYR A 100 -16.16 -2.57 8.41
C TYR A 100 -16.04 -1.17 8.98
N ARG A 101 -15.05 -0.95 9.82
CA ARG A 101 -14.78 0.37 10.42
C ARG A 101 -13.47 0.91 9.90
N VAL A 102 -13.53 2.09 9.28
CA VAL A 102 -12.37 2.89 8.92
C VAL A 102 -12.19 3.97 9.98
N ALA A 103 -11.00 4.06 10.55
CA ALA A 103 -10.66 5.08 11.54
C ALA A 103 -9.49 5.92 11.03
N ARG A 104 -9.60 7.22 11.22
CA ARG A 104 -8.57 8.23 11.00
C ARG A 104 -8.41 9.01 12.31
N GLU A 105 -7.28 8.87 12.97
CA GLU A 105 -7.05 9.46 14.30
C GLU A 105 -8.17 9.08 15.30
N SER A 106 -8.92 10.05 15.80
CA SER A 106 -10.05 9.86 16.72
C SER A 106 -11.41 9.66 16.02
N LEU A 107 -11.49 9.92 14.71
CA LEU A 107 -12.71 9.80 13.92
C LEU A 107 -12.83 8.39 13.32
N TYR A 108 -14.06 7.88 13.22
CA TYR A 108 -14.33 6.61 12.55
C TYR A 108 -15.64 6.64 11.79
N GLN A 109 -15.70 5.81 10.75
CA GLN A 109 -16.89 5.59 9.94
C GLN A 109 -17.12 4.09 9.77
N ASN A 110 -18.38 3.67 9.74
CA ASN A 110 -18.77 2.28 9.57
C ASN A 110 -19.38 2.07 8.16
N PHE A 111 -19.05 0.93 7.56
CA PHE A 111 -19.48 0.53 6.22
C PHE A 111 -20.01 -0.90 6.26
N PHE A 112 -21.03 -1.20 5.44
CA PHE A 112 -21.57 -2.54 5.32
C PHE A 112 -20.84 -3.41 4.29
N SER A 113 -20.07 -2.78 3.38
CA SER A 113 -19.26 -3.50 2.39
C SER A 113 -17.78 -3.18 2.53
N LEU A 114 -16.92 -4.19 2.23
CA LEU A 114 -15.48 -4.00 2.18
C LEU A 114 -15.08 -3.00 1.08
N ALA A 115 -15.75 -3.07 -0.07
CA ALA A 115 -15.46 -2.17 -1.19
C ALA A 115 -15.67 -0.69 -0.83
N ASP A 116 -16.74 -0.36 -0.09
CA ASP A 116 -17.00 1.01 0.37
C ASP A 116 -16.01 1.44 1.44
N ALA A 117 -15.64 0.51 2.35
CA ALA A 117 -14.63 0.77 3.37
C ALA A 117 -13.25 1.05 2.74
N LEU A 118 -12.83 0.27 1.74
CA LEU A 118 -11.56 0.46 1.02
C LEU A 118 -11.56 1.77 0.22
N ARG A 119 -12.69 2.13 -0.39
CA ARG A 119 -12.82 3.42 -1.08
C ARG A 119 -12.69 4.59 -0.09
N ALA A 120 -13.35 4.52 1.05
CA ALA A 120 -13.25 5.55 2.09
C ALA A 120 -11.83 5.62 2.69
N LEU A 121 -11.18 4.46 2.91
CA LEU A 121 -9.81 4.36 3.38
C LEU A 121 -8.82 5.03 2.41
N GLY A 122 -9.02 4.83 1.10
CA GLY A 122 -8.19 5.42 0.04
C GLY A 122 -8.48 6.90 -0.23
N THR A 123 -9.51 7.50 0.41
CA THR A 123 -9.88 8.89 0.19
C THR A 123 -9.36 9.77 1.32
N VAL A 124 -8.35 10.58 1.04
CA VAL A 124 -7.79 11.57 1.97
C VAL A 124 -8.22 12.96 1.52
N ARG A 125 -8.81 13.73 2.45
CA ARG A 125 -9.24 15.11 2.17
C ARG A 125 -8.77 16.05 3.27
N ASP A 126 -8.41 17.25 2.86
CA ASP A 126 -8.05 18.39 3.72
C ASP A 126 -6.98 18.04 4.77
N TRP A 127 -6.03 17.18 4.38
CA TRP A 127 -4.94 16.83 5.26
C TRP A 127 -3.88 17.95 5.27
N ALA A 128 -3.81 18.68 6.38
CA ALA A 128 -2.80 19.72 6.58
C ALA A 128 -1.41 19.10 6.68
N VAL A 129 -0.51 19.46 5.78
CA VAL A 129 0.83 18.87 5.66
C VAL A 129 1.96 19.87 5.74
N ILE A 130 1.71 21.14 5.45
CA ILE A 130 2.75 22.17 5.44
C ILE A 130 2.21 23.44 6.06
N GLU A 131 2.89 23.96 7.07
CA GLU A 131 2.67 25.30 7.60
C GLU A 131 3.21 26.35 6.62
N ARG A 132 2.52 27.47 6.49
CA ARG A 132 2.84 28.51 5.49
C ARG A 132 4.26 29.05 5.63
N GLU A 133 4.76 29.15 6.85
CA GLU A 133 6.10 29.66 7.21
C GLU A 133 7.23 28.75 6.72
N ARG A 134 6.93 27.48 6.46
CA ARG A 134 7.91 26.50 5.96
C ARG A 134 8.24 26.66 4.48
N ILE A 135 7.37 27.33 3.72
CA ILE A 135 7.55 27.55 2.29
C ILE A 135 8.22 28.90 2.04
N ARG A 136 9.37 28.86 1.38
CA ARG A 136 10.09 30.08 0.97
C ARG A 136 9.71 30.45 -0.46
N PRO A 137 9.23 31.68 -0.73
CA PRO A 137 8.95 32.13 -2.08
C PRO A 137 10.17 32.01 -3.01
N GLY A 138 9.94 31.59 -4.24
CA GLY A 138 10.98 31.47 -5.26
C GLY A 138 11.88 30.23 -5.14
N GLN A 139 11.59 29.31 -4.23
CA GLN A 139 12.27 28.02 -4.16
C GLN A 139 11.46 26.93 -4.88
N ASN A 140 12.17 25.96 -5.47
CA ASN A 140 11.56 24.75 -6.02
C ASN A 140 11.52 23.67 -4.96
N TYR A 141 10.39 22.96 -4.89
CA TYR A 141 10.19 21.84 -3.99
C TYR A 141 9.71 20.62 -4.76
N LEU A 142 10.10 19.46 -4.30
CA LEU A 142 9.58 18.17 -4.74
C LEU A 142 8.69 17.60 -3.64
N ALA A 143 7.40 17.45 -3.92
CA ALA A 143 6.45 16.86 -3.02
C ALA A 143 6.17 15.40 -3.42
N GLN A 144 6.19 14.50 -2.47
CA GLN A 144 5.86 13.09 -2.64
C GLN A 144 4.77 12.69 -1.67
N VAL A 145 3.79 11.93 -2.18
CA VAL A 145 2.74 11.32 -1.37
C VAL A 145 2.71 9.83 -1.68
N ARG A 146 2.71 9.01 -0.65
CA ARG A 146 2.57 7.56 -0.80
C ARG A 146 1.68 6.98 0.30
N MET A 147 1.01 5.90 0.00
CA MET A 147 0.25 5.12 0.98
C MET A 147 0.82 3.71 1.03
N ARG A 148 0.91 3.14 2.22
CA ARG A 148 1.36 1.75 2.40
C ARG A 148 0.65 1.08 3.58
N LEU A 149 0.59 -0.24 3.53
CA LEU A 149 0.22 -1.06 4.68
C LEU A 149 1.40 -1.08 5.68
N ASP A 150 1.11 -0.85 6.96
CA ASP A 150 2.08 -1.01 8.05
C ASP A 150 2.13 -2.48 8.49
N THR A 151 2.95 -3.25 7.80
CA THR A 151 3.11 -4.69 8.05
C THR A 151 3.71 -4.99 9.42
N ALA A 152 4.40 -4.04 10.05
CA ALA A 152 4.96 -4.24 11.39
C ALA A 152 3.88 -4.41 12.47
N GLN A 153 2.68 -3.89 12.23
CA GLN A 153 1.53 -4.03 13.12
C GLN A 153 0.68 -5.27 12.86
N LEU A 154 0.98 -6.05 11.82
CA LEU A 154 0.32 -7.33 11.59
C LEU A 154 0.82 -8.41 12.56
N PRO A 155 -0.05 -9.37 12.98
CA PRO A 155 0.42 -10.59 13.63
C PRO A 155 1.43 -11.35 12.75
N LYS A 156 2.43 -11.98 13.38
CA LYS A 156 3.54 -12.64 12.66
C LYS A 156 3.14 -13.55 11.50
N PRO A 157 2.10 -14.39 11.56
CA PRO A 157 1.71 -15.24 10.44
C PRO A 157 1.38 -14.43 9.17
N PHE A 158 0.75 -13.27 9.32
CA PHE A 158 0.32 -12.43 8.20
C PHE A 158 1.42 -11.49 7.69
N GLN A 159 2.47 -11.25 8.46
CA GLN A 159 3.64 -10.48 8.01
C GLN A 159 4.36 -11.16 6.86
N VAL A 160 4.52 -12.48 6.93
CA VAL A 160 5.18 -13.28 5.88
C VAL A 160 4.37 -13.27 4.59
N SER A 161 3.05 -13.48 4.69
CA SER A 161 2.15 -13.45 3.53
C SER A 161 2.17 -12.08 2.84
N ALA A 162 2.08 -10.99 3.60
CA ALA A 162 2.13 -9.63 3.06
C ALA A 162 3.49 -9.29 2.43
N PHE A 163 4.58 -9.92 2.88
CA PHE A 163 5.90 -9.75 2.27
C PHE A 163 6.00 -10.49 0.93
N LEU A 164 5.53 -11.72 0.86
CA LEU A 164 5.54 -12.54 -0.37
C LEU A 164 4.65 -11.93 -1.46
N ASP A 165 3.48 -11.43 -1.10
CA ASP A 165 2.57 -10.76 -2.03
C ASP A 165 3.18 -9.49 -2.64
N ARG A 166 4.07 -8.80 -1.90
CA ARG A 166 4.77 -7.59 -2.38
C ARG A 166 5.96 -7.88 -3.27
N HIS A 167 6.57 -9.08 -3.16
CA HIS A 167 7.73 -9.52 -3.91
C HIS A 167 7.50 -10.93 -4.44
N PRO A 168 6.69 -11.10 -5.51
CA PRO A 168 6.39 -12.43 -6.07
C PRO A 168 7.62 -13.17 -6.58
N ASP A 169 8.72 -12.44 -6.87
CA ASP A 169 9.99 -12.99 -7.36
C ASP A 169 11.00 -13.30 -6.24
N ALA A 170 10.63 -13.11 -4.98
CA ALA A 170 11.47 -13.52 -3.84
C ALA A 170 11.34 -15.04 -3.65
N GLU A 171 11.86 -15.82 -4.60
CA GLU A 171 12.14 -17.22 -4.36
C GLU A 171 13.07 -17.33 -3.14
N VAL A 172 12.59 -18.08 -2.15
CA VAL A 172 13.43 -18.55 -1.05
C VAL A 172 14.46 -19.48 -1.67
N ASN A 173 15.59 -18.94 -2.11
CA ASN A 173 16.75 -19.70 -2.50
C ASN A 173 17.28 -20.37 -1.24
N SER A 174 16.71 -21.53 -0.88
CA SER A 174 17.26 -22.40 0.11
C SER A 174 18.53 -23.00 -0.49
N GLY A 175 19.64 -22.31 -0.24
CA GLY A 175 20.95 -22.72 -0.67
C GLY A 175 21.25 -24.15 -0.21
N ALA A 176 21.11 -25.09 -1.13
CA ALA A 176 21.83 -26.34 -1.08
C ALA A 176 23.29 -25.99 -1.38
N GLU A 177 24.04 -25.71 -0.33
CA GLU A 177 25.50 -25.62 -0.35
C GLU A 177 26.05 -27.02 -0.63
N GLU A 178 26.26 -27.30 -1.91
CA GLU A 178 26.94 -28.50 -2.38
C GLU A 178 28.42 -28.35 -2.01
N ARG A 179 28.84 -29.06 -0.95
CA ARG A 179 30.23 -29.17 -0.58
C ARG A 179 30.96 -29.99 -1.65
N PRO A 180 32.04 -29.51 -2.26
CA PRO A 180 32.87 -30.34 -3.10
C PRO A 180 33.62 -31.36 -2.24
N SER A 181 33.35 -32.63 -2.50
CA SER A 181 34.14 -33.73 -1.97
C SER A 181 35.55 -33.73 -2.58
N ARG A 182 36.54 -33.74 -1.72
CA ARG A 182 37.88 -34.18 -2.05
C ARG A 182 37.99 -35.69 -1.87
#